data_5069597523775f8d1d4bc600fede24fb
#
_entry.id   5069597523775f8d1d4bc600fede24fb
#
_cell.length_a   1.000
_cell.length_b   1.000
_cell.length_c   1.000
_cell.angle_alpha   90.00
_cell.angle_beta   90.00
_cell.angle_gamma   90.00
#
_symmetry.space_group_name_H-M   'P 1'
#
loop_
_entity.id
_entity.type
_entity.pdbx_description
1 polymer ?
#
loop_
_entity_poly.entity_id
_entity_poly.type
_entity_poly.pdbx_seq_one_letter_code
_entity_poly.pdbx_strand_id
1 'polypeptide(L)'
;MDELRQRQKIISQLVEARLEQGISQAELARRLGIQRSGINRLESGTQNPTLDMILKIASALGKDVSLELNDKEEPMSNVYSLRIYDTELMRFSMEKQGLSGLVAEILYTNEEQAHLLPLDMERTGEGVIHWLERRVIPKNRAFVDEILKTLGLSHNDTKGIIDVCKGLSLNDSYWVVPEGFEGKFSQYNLYENRFSEILALVAYTGAGGSRQAFTTSPELTTGGMLPKAWRYVEHDGIYLYKGGTTGASNAGSRTASIMLRRLRKPCV
;
A
#
# COMPACT_ATOMS: atom_id res chain seq x y z
N MET A 1 5.96 -11.97 13.61
CA MET A 1 5.19 -11.03 12.73
C MET A 1 4.85 -11.63 11.36
N ASP A 2 5.63 -12.58 10.88
CA ASP A 2 5.47 -13.20 9.55
C ASP A 2 4.21 -14.08 9.40
N GLU A 3 3.90 -14.88 10.41
CA GLU A 3 2.75 -15.81 10.38
C GLU A 3 1.41 -15.08 10.26
N LEU A 4 1.28 -13.92 10.92
CA LEU A 4 0.09 -13.06 10.81
C LEU A 4 -0.08 -12.50 9.40
N ARG A 5 1.01 -12.12 8.75
CA ARG A 5 0.99 -11.60 7.36
C ARG A 5 0.60 -12.69 6.37
N GLN A 6 1.19 -13.87 6.49
CA GLN A 6 0.88 -15.01 5.62
C GLN A 6 -0.58 -15.44 5.75
N ARG A 7 -1.08 -15.55 6.99
CA ARG A 7 -2.49 -15.83 7.26
C ARG A 7 -3.42 -14.80 6.63
N GLN A 8 -3.10 -13.51 6.78
CA GLN A 8 -3.91 -12.44 6.22
C GLN A 8 -3.93 -12.46 4.70
N LYS A 9 -2.80 -12.79 4.05
CA LYS A 9 -2.72 -12.94 2.60
C LYS A 9 -3.69 -14.02 2.11
N ILE A 10 -3.72 -15.18 2.77
CA ILE A 10 -4.62 -16.27 2.43
C ILE A 10 -6.09 -15.86 2.62
N ILE A 11 -6.42 -15.24 3.74
CA ILE A 11 -7.79 -14.77 4.01
C ILE A 11 -8.23 -13.75 2.96
N SER A 12 -7.37 -12.81 2.58
CA SER A 12 -7.67 -11.80 1.55
C SER A 12 -7.97 -12.44 0.19
N GLN A 13 -7.20 -13.44 -0.22
CA GLN A 13 -7.45 -14.17 -1.47
C GLN A 13 -8.82 -14.88 -1.48
N LEU A 14 -9.21 -15.47 -0.35
CA LEU A 14 -10.52 -16.10 -0.22
C LEU A 14 -11.67 -15.08 -0.28
N VAL A 15 -11.50 -13.91 0.37
CA VAL A 15 -12.48 -12.82 0.33
C VAL A 15 -12.62 -12.28 -1.09
N GLU A 16 -11.51 -12.05 -1.78
CA GLU A 16 -11.48 -11.58 -3.16
C GLU A 16 -12.20 -12.56 -4.10
N ALA A 17 -11.84 -13.85 -4.01
CA ALA A 17 -12.49 -14.90 -4.81
C ALA A 17 -14.02 -14.97 -4.58
N ARG A 18 -14.48 -14.74 -3.34
CA ARG A 18 -15.90 -14.65 -3.02
C ARG A 18 -16.58 -13.44 -3.64
N LEU A 19 -15.92 -12.28 -3.53
CA LEU A 19 -16.45 -11.00 -4.07
C LEU A 19 -16.51 -11.00 -5.59
N GLU A 20 -15.51 -11.54 -6.27
CA GLU A 20 -15.47 -11.71 -7.72
C GLU A 20 -16.68 -12.52 -8.23
N GLN A 21 -17.14 -13.50 -7.46
CA GLN A 21 -18.29 -14.32 -7.79
C GLN A 21 -19.63 -13.72 -7.34
N GLY A 22 -19.61 -12.54 -6.70
CA GLY A 22 -20.83 -11.91 -6.17
C GLY A 22 -21.47 -12.67 -5.01
N ILE A 23 -20.74 -13.60 -4.37
CA ILE A 23 -21.25 -14.45 -3.29
C ILE A 23 -21.23 -13.66 -1.98
N SER A 24 -22.40 -13.54 -1.29
CA SER A 24 -22.46 -12.92 0.02
C SER A 24 -21.87 -13.81 1.12
N GLN A 25 -21.48 -13.23 2.25
CA GLN A 25 -21.04 -13.99 3.44
C GLN A 25 -22.11 -15.01 3.90
N ALA A 26 -23.39 -14.65 3.80
CA ALA A 26 -24.49 -15.51 4.17
C ALA A 26 -24.61 -16.71 3.24
N GLU A 27 -24.46 -16.49 1.94
CA GLU A 27 -24.48 -17.54 0.92
C GLU A 27 -23.29 -18.49 1.06
N LEU A 28 -22.08 -17.96 1.29
CA LEU A 28 -20.90 -18.79 1.54
C LEU A 28 -21.07 -19.64 2.81
N ALA A 29 -21.58 -19.04 3.88
CA ALA A 29 -21.89 -19.75 5.14
C ALA A 29 -22.89 -20.89 4.91
N ARG A 30 -23.92 -20.66 4.09
CA ARG A 30 -24.93 -21.67 3.74
C ARG A 30 -24.29 -22.85 2.97
N ARG A 31 -23.42 -22.56 1.99
CA ARG A 31 -22.70 -23.59 1.22
C ARG A 31 -21.80 -24.47 2.09
N LEU A 32 -21.21 -23.88 3.10
CA LEU A 32 -20.32 -24.55 4.04
C LEU A 32 -21.03 -25.21 5.23
N GLY A 33 -22.34 -25.00 5.40
CA GLY A 33 -23.09 -25.52 6.54
C GLY A 33 -22.69 -24.90 7.87
N ILE A 34 -22.21 -23.65 7.89
CA ILE A 34 -21.76 -22.94 9.09
C ILE A 34 -22.55 -21.64 9.29
N GLN A 35 -22.41 -21.03 10.47
CA GLN A 35 -23.06 -19.75 10.75
C GLN A 35 -22.35 -18.59 10.03
N ARG A 36 -23.11 -17.59 9.57
CA ARG A 36 -22.58 -16.36 8.96
C ARG A 36 -21.54 -15.64 9.84
N SER A 37 -21.76 -15.65 11.17
CA SER A 37 -20.82 -15.07 12.13
C SER A 37 -19.43 -15.71 12.09
N GLY A 38 -19.34 -16.99 11.71
CA GLY A 38 -18.07 -17.69 11.49
C GLY A 38 -17.31 -17.13 10.29
N ILE A 39 -17.99 -16.92 9.16
CA ILE A 39 -17.40 -16.29 7.98
C ILE A 39 -16.97 -14.86 8.28
N ASN A 40 -17.80 -14.07 8.96
CA ASN A 40 -17.45 -12.70 9.32
C ASN A 40 -16.19 -12.64 10.21
N ARG A 41 -16.08 -13.50 11.23
CA ARG A 41 -14.88 -13.56 12.12
C ARG A 41 -13.63 -13.99 11.37
N LEU A 42 -13.77 -14.91 10.41
CA LEU A 42 -12.67 -15.33 9.56
C LEU A 42 -12.21 -14.18 8.66
N GLU A 43 -13.11 -13.55 7.93
CA GLU A 43 -12.81 -12.45 7.01
C GLU A 43 -12.29 -11.19 7.74
N SER A 44 -12.76 -10.92 8.96
CA SER A 44 -12.25 -9.84 9.81
C SER A 44 -10.90 -10.15 10.47
N GLY A 45 -10.37 -11.38 10.31
CA GLY A 45 -9.11 -11.79 10.90
C GLY A 45 -9.14 -12.00 12.42
N THR A 46 -10.34 -11.99 13.03
CA THR A 46 -10.51 -12.21 14.47
C THR A 46 -10.52 -13.71 14.85
N GLN A 47 -10.63 -14.57 13.87
CA GLN A 47 -10.55 -16.03 14.02
C GLN A 47 -9.32 -16.57 13.27
N ASN A 48 -8.62 -17.52 13.91
CA ASN A 48 -7.55 -18.25 13.25
C ASN A 48 -8.16 -19.44 12.49
N PRO A 49 -8.18 -19.45 11.13
CA PRO A 49 -8.72 -20.57 10.37
C PRO A 49 -7.76 -21.75 10.43
N THR A 50 -8.31 -22.95 10.49
CA THR A 50 -7.54 -24.18 10.25
C THR A 50 -7.31 -24.35 8.75
N LEU A 51 -6.30 -25.13 8.35
CA LEU A 51 -6.07 -25.49 6.96
C LEU A 51 -7.31 -26.11 6.32
N ASP A 52 -7.99 -27.02 7.04
CA ASP A 52 -9.23 -27.65 6.57
C ASP A 52 -10.32 -26.63 6.25
N MET A 53 -10.44 -25.57 7.07
CA MET A 53 -11.41 -24.50 6.81
C MET A 53 -11.06 -23.72 5.54
N ILE A 54 -9.76 -23.41 5.34
CA ILE A 54 -9.27 -22.73 4.13
C ILE A 54 -9.60 -23.57 2.90
N LEU A 55 -9.26 -24.87 2.91
CA LEU A 55 -9.55 -25.78 1.79
C LEU A 55 -11.04 -25.91 1.50
N LYS A 56 -11.89 -26.01 2.52
CA LYS A 56 -13.35 -26.07 2.36
C LYS A 56 -13.92 -24.80 1.74
N ILE A 57 -13.43 -23.61 2.17
CA ILE A 57 -13.88 -22.34 1.61
C ILE A 57 -13.44 -22.21 0.16
N ALA A 58 -12.17 -22.52 -0.17
CA ALA A 58 -11.68 -22.47 -1.53
C ALA A 58 -12.49 -23.41 -2.44
N SER A 59 -12.71 -24.65 -2.02
CA SER A 59 -13.55 -25.61 -2.76
C SER A 59 -14.98 -25.11 -2.97
N ALA A 60 -15.61 -24.50 -1.96
CA ALA A 60 -16.95 -23.92 -2.09
C ALA A 60 -17.00 -22.72 -3.05
N LEU A 61 -15.86 -22.09 -3.31
CA LEU A 61 -15.65 -21.02 -4.29
C LEU A 61 -15.12 -21.54 -5.64
N GLY A 62 -15.02 -22.87 -5.83
CA GLY A 62 -14.49 -23.46 -7.06
C GLY A 62 -13.04 -23.12 -7.34
N LYS A 63 -12.24 -22.88 -6.28
CA LYS A 63 -10.81 -22.57 -6.36
C LYS A 63 -10.00 -23.71 -5.75
N ASP A 64 -8.85 -24.01 -6.33
CA ASP A 64 -7.86 -24.91 -5.75
C ASP A 64 -6.85 -24.14 -4.93
N VAL A 65 -6.35 -24.77 -3.86
CA VAL A 65 -5.30 -24.19 -3.00
C VAL A 65 -4.02 -24.96 -3.27
N SER A 66 -2.98 -24.27 -3.72
CA SER A 66 -1.61 -24.76 -3.75
C SER A 66 -0.83 -24.18 -2.56
N LEU A 67 -0.12 -25.04 -1.83
CA LEU A 67 0.77 -24.63 -0.75
C LEU A 67 2.21 -24.83 -1.23
N GLU A 68 2.93 -23.76 -1.45
CA GLU A 68 4.35 -23.79 -1.73
C GLU A 68 5.11 -23.44 -0.45
N LEU A 69 6.03 -24.32 -0.04
CA LEU A 69 6.96 -24.03 1.03
C LEU A 69 8.19 -23.39 0.39
N ASN A 70 8.28 -22.10 0.54
CA ASN A 70 9.47 -21.35 0.17
C ASN A 70 10.39 -21.26 1.38
N ASP A 71 11.70 -21.25 1.17
CA ASP A 71 12.65 -20.92 2.22
C ASP A 71 12.24 -19.57 2.86
N LYS A 72 12.42 -19.45 4.19
CA LYS A 72 12.19 -18.15 4.82
C LYS A 72 13.03 -17.14 4.07
N GLU A 73 12.36 -16.13 3.50
CA GLU A 73 13.08 -14.94 3.05
C GLU A 73 13.98 -14.52 4.21
N GLU A 74 15.30 -14.53 3.99
CA GLU A 74 16.27 -13.92 4.89
C GLU A 74 15.71 -12.55 5.31
N PRO A 75 15.90 -12.10 6.57
CA PRO A 75 15.35 -10.82 7.01
C PRO A 75 15.74 -9.79 5.96
N MET A 76 14.73 -9.19 5.32
CA MET A 76 14.91 -8.27 4.20
C MET A 76 16.14 -7.41 4.50
N SER A 77 17.13 -7.49 3.64
CA SER A 77 18.36 -6.73 3.77
C SER A 77 17.97 -5.30 4.19
N ASN A 78 18.55 -4.78 5.27
CA ASN A 78 18.33 -3.39 5.64
C ASN A 78 18.96 -2.43 4.61
N VAL A 79 19.48 -2.96 3.52
CA VAL A 79 20.08 -2.24 2.41
C VAL A 79 19.04 -2.01 1.31
N TYR A 80 18.96 -0.79 0.85
CA TYR A 80 18.03 -0.34 -0.16
C TYR A 80 18.77 0.32 -1.31
N SER A 81 18.17 0.23 -2.50
CA SER A 81 18.59 0.94 -3.70
C SER A 81 17.61 2.05 -4.01
N LEU A 82 18.08 3.29 -4.05
CA LEU A 82 17.37 4.42 -4.66
C LEU A 82 17.59 4.35 -6.17
N ARG A 83 16.49 4.31 -6.91
CA ARG A 83 16.51 4.24 -8.37
C ARG A 83 15.68 5.37 -8.99
N ILE A 84 16.08 5.78 -10.19
CA ILE A 84 15.21 6.51 -11.12
C ILE A 84 14.94 5.59 -12.30
N TYR A 85 13.68 5.30 -12.60
CA TYR A 85 13.32 4.18 -13.49
C TYR A 85 14.05 2.90 -13.05
N ASP A 86 14.78 2.25 -13.96
CA ASP A 86 15.56 1.05 -13.67
C ASP A 86 17.05 1.34 -13.33
N THR A 87 17.45 2.62 -13.28
CA THR A 87 18.83 3.03 -12.99
C THR A 87 19.06 3.21 -11.52
N GLU A 88 20.01 2.46 -10.94
CA GLU A 88 20.46 2.64 -9.57
C GLU A 88 21.29 3.90 -9.42
N LEU A 89 20.90 4.77 -8.47
CA LEU A 89 21.59 6.01 -8.14
C LEU A 89 22.41 5.93 -6.88
N MET A 90 21.88 5.20 -5.87
CA MET A 90 22.48 5.14 -4.55
C MET A 90 22.05 3.85 -3.85
N ARG A 91 22.94 3.28 -3.01
CA ARG A 91 22.57 2.27 -2.01
C ARG A 91 22.79 2.79 -0.62
N PHE A 92 21.90 2.48 0.28
CA PHE A 92 21.95 2.91 1.68
C PHE A 92 21.35 1.84 2.58
N SER A 93 21.86 1.72 3.81
CA SER A 93 21.20 0.97 4.87
C SER A 93 20.11 1.81 5.51
N MET A 94 19.05 1.17 6.03
CA MET A 94 18.00 1.85 6.75
C MET A 94 17.55 1.00 7.93
N GLU A 95 17.79 1.49 9.15
CA GLU A 95 17.51 0.75 10.37
C GLU A 95 16.64 1.55 11.34
N LYS A 96 15.80 0.85 12.11
CA LYS A 96 15.05 1.46 13.20
C LYS A 96 15.95 1.63 14.42
N GLN A 97 16.03 2.84 14.95
CA GLN A 97 16.74 3.14 16.17
C GLN A 97 15.74 3.57 17.26
N GLY A 98 15.63 2.77 18.31
CA GLY A 98 14.67 3.01 19.39
C GLY A 98 13.20 2.88 18.96
N LEU A 99 12.30 3.59 19.65
CA LEU A 99 10.85 3.45 19.45
C LEU A 99 10.30 4.16 18.21
N SER A 100 10.98 5.17 17.69
CA SER A 100 10.49 5.99 16.58
C SER A 100 11.58 6.56 15.67
N GLY A 101 12.84 6.32 15.97
CA GLY A 101 13.97 6.80 15.17
C GLY A 101 14.20 5.92 13.94
N LEU A 102 14.62 6.53 12.84
CA LEU A 102 15.10 5.87 11.65
C LEU A 102 16.47 6.46 11.31
N VAL A 103 17.43 5.58 11.02
CA VAL A 103 18.80 5.97 10.67
C VAL A 103 19.13 5.33 9.34
N ALA A 104 19.85 6.06 8.49
CA ALA A 104 20.38 5.53 7.24
C ALA A 104 21.87 5.84 7.13
N GLU A 105 22.59 4.96 6.47
CA GLU A 105 23.99 5.13 6.09
C GLU A 105 24.12 4.92 4.58
N ILE A 106 24.77 5.85 3.89
CA ILE A 106 25.03 5.73 2.46
C ILE A 106 26.19 4.77 2.24
N LEU A 107 25.95 3.68 1.55
CA LEU A 107 26.92 2.63 1.27
C LEU A 107 27.59 2.81 -0.10
N TYR A 108 26.84 3.36 -1.06
CA TYR A 108 27.29 3.55 -2.44
C TYR A 108 26.54 4.69 -3.09
N THR A 109 27.23 5.49 -3.92
CA THR A 109 26.63 6.47 -4.82
C THR A 109 27.17 6.25 -6.23
N ASN A 110 26.30 6.22 -7.21
CA ASN A 110 26.68 6.19 -8.61
C ASN A 110 27.10 7.59 -9.06
N GLU A 111 28.39 7.87 -9.02
CA GLU A 111 28.92 9.21 -9.31
C GLU A 111 28.70 9.62 -10.78
N GLU A 112 28.64 8.68 -11.72
CA GLU A 112 28.33 8.98 -13.12
C GLU A 112 26.91 9.50 -13.30
N GLN A 113 25.98 9.02 -12.48
CA GLN A 113 24.56 9.39 -12.50
C GLN A 113 24.17 10.32 -11.34
N ALA A 114 25.15 10.89 -10.61
CA ALA A 114 24.90 11.72 -9.44
C ALA A 114 24.07 12.99 -9.75
N HIS A 115 24.09 13.43 -11.00
CA HIS A 115 23.27 14.54 -11.49
C HIS A 115 21.76 14.21 -11.56
N LEU A 116 21.40 12.92 -11.51
CA LEU A 116 20.03 12.44 -11.47
C LEU A 116 19.48 12.25 -10.05
N LEU A 117 20.28 12.45 -9.01
CA LEU A 117 19.80 12.38 -7.62
C LEU A 117 18.73 13.45 -7.39
N PRO A 118 17.75 13.19 -6.47
CA PRO A 118 16.74 14.18 -6.13
C PRO A 118 17.39 15.49 -5.67
N LEU A 119 17.00 16.61 -6.26
CA LEU A 119 17.56 17.93 -5.99
C LEU A 119 17.30 18.39 -4.53
N ASP A 120 16.27 17.89 -3.91
CA ASP A 120 15.81 18.22 -2.56
C ASP A 120 16.29 17.20 -1.50
N MET A 121 17.21 16.31 -1.86
CA MET A 121 17.80 15.31 -0.98
C MET A 121 19.28 15.62 -0.73
N GLU A 122 19.64 15.88 0.51
CA GLU A 122 21.05 15.99 0.91
C GLU A 122 21.71 14.61 0.83
N ARG A 123 22.99 14.58 0.39
CA ARG A 123 23.78 13.35 0.25
C ARG A 123 24.37 12.91 1.59
N THR A 124 23.49 12.73 2.58
CA THR A 124 23.80 12.24 3.94
C THR A 124 22.74 11.21 4.34
N GLY A 125 23.04 10.36 5.30
CA GLY A 125 22.05 9.41 5.83
C GLY A 125 20.80 10.12 6.37
N GLU A 126 20.98 11.24 7.07
CA GLU A 126 19.88 12.07 7.57
C GLU A 126 19.06 12.67 6.42
N GLY A 127 19.73 13.16 5.38
CA GLY A 127 19.09 13.70 4.18
C GLY A 127 18.24 12.65 3.45
N VAL A 128 18.74 11.42 3.36
CA VAL A 128 17.97 10.28 2.82
C VAL A 128 16.71 10.03 3.64
N ILE A 129 16.82 9.96 4.98
CA ILE A 129 15.65 9.75 5.85
C ILE A 129 14.65 10.90 5.70
N HIS A 130 15.11 12.13 5.75
CA HIS A 130 14.26 13.32 5.59
C HIS A 130 13.52 13.31 4.23
N TRP A 131 14.20 12.92 3.16
CA TRP A 131 13.60 12.77 1.84
C TRP A 131 12.54 11.66 1.81
N LEU A 132 12.80 10.51 2.43
CA LEU A 132 11.85 9.40 2.55
C LEU A 132 10.61 9.78 3.38
N GLU A 133 10.79 10.50 4.49
CA GLU A 133 9.68 10.97 5.33
C GLU A 133 8.72 11.90 4.59
N ARG A 134 9.22 12.67 3.64
CA ARG A 134 8.37 13.50 2.76
C ARG A 134 7.65 12.72 1.68
N ARG A 135 8.04 11.47 1.46
CA ARG A 135 7.44 10.57 0.46
C ARG A 135 6.43 9.58 1.05
N VAL A 136 6.16 9.67 2.32
CA VAL A 136 5.11 8.87 2.97
C VAL A 136 3.91 9.75 3.32
N ILE A 137 2.79 9.09 3.59
CA ILE A 137 1.53 9.74 3.95
C ILE A 137 1.72 10.63 5.19
N PRO A 138 1.31 11.91 5.16
CA PRO A 138 1.44 12.80 6.31
C PRO A 138 0.60 12.33 7.50
N LYS A 139 1.16 12.46 8.71
CA LYS A 139 0.50 12.08 9.98
C LYS A 139 -0.84 12.81 10.22
N ASN A 140 -1.00 14.01 9.69
CA ASN A 140 -2.19 14.85 9.83
C ASN A 140 -3.18 14.71 8.66
N ARG A 141 -3.00 13.74 7.77
CA ARG A 141 -3.96 13.45 6.70
C ARG A 141 -5.23 12.84 7.28
N ALA A 142 -6.38 13.25 6.76
CA ALA A 142 -7.65 12.61 7.10
C ALA A 142 -7.59 11.10 6.83
N PHE A 143 -8.08 10.31 7.78
CA PHE A 143 -8.15 8.85 7.71
C PHE A 143 -6.79 8.14 7.58
N VAL A 144 -5.69 8.78 8.02
CA VAL A 144 -4.35 8.18 7.95
C VAL A 144 -4.28 6.86 8.70
N ASP A 145 -4.86 6.80 9.90
CA ASP A 145 -4.83 5.60 10.73
C ASP A 145 -5.63 4.46 10.10
N GLU A 146 -6.77 4.75 9.49
CA GLU A 146 -7.59 3.79 8.76
C GLU A 146 -6.87 3.25 7.52
N ILE A 147 -6.21 4.14 6.75
CA ILE A 147 -5.41 3.77 5.58
C ILE A 147 -4.27 2.83 6.00
N LEU A 148 -3.48 3.22 6.99
CA LEU A 148 -2.31 2.45 7.43
C LEU A 148 -2.73 1.15 8.13
N LYS A 149 -3.79 1.18 8.92
CA LYS A 149 -4.35 -0.02 9.57
C LYS A 149 -4.80 -1.08 8.57
N THR A 150 -5.31 -0.67 7.41
CA THR A 150 -5.66 -1.59 6.31
C THR A 150 -4.43 -2.40 5.84
N LEU A 151 -3.23 -1.85 5.99
CA LEU A 151 -1.96 -2.48 5.63
C LEU A 151 -1.20 -3.08 6.84
N GLY A 152 -1.77 -2.98 8.05
CA GLY A 152 -1.10 -3.40 9.28
C GLY A 152 0.06 -2.51 9.70
N LEU A 153 0.06 -1.25 9.25
CA LEU A 153 1.10 -0.24 9.49
C LEU A 153 0.62 0.83 10.49
N SER A 154 1.55 1.64 10.97
CA SER A 154 1.27 2.85 11.75
C SER A 154 1.97 4.07 11.12
N HIS A 155 1.53 5.28 11.46
CA HIS A 155 2.11 6.53 10.96
C HIS A 155 3.55 6.80 11.46
N ASN A 156 4.02 6.04 12.44
CA ASN A 156 5.41 6.10 12.91
C ASN A 156 6.32 5.05 12.25
N ASP A 157 5.77 4.24 11.34
CA ASP A 157 6.52 3.20 10.65
C ASP A 157 6.91 3.62 9.23
N THR A 158 7.72 4.66 9.10
CA THR A 158 8.20 5.15 7.79
C THR A 158 8.84 4.03 6.98
N LYS A 159 9.70 3.20 7.61
CA LYS A 159 10.34 2.06 6.92
C LYS A 159 9.28 1.08 6.38
N GLY A 160 8.33 0.66 7.21
CA GLY A 160 7.28 -0.26 6.77
C GLY A 160 6.38 0.33 5.68
N ILE A 161 6.11 1.65 5.71
CA ILE A 161 5.38 2.33 4.65
C ILE A 161 6.18 2.31 3.34
N ILE A 162 7.49 2.61 3.39
CA ILE A 162 8.39 2.56 2.22
C ILE A 162 8.49 1.13 1.68
N ASP A 163 8.60 0.11 2.51
CA ASP A 163 8.64 -1.29 2.09
C ASP A 163 7.39 -1.67 1.26
N VAL A 164 6.22 -1.10 1.60
CA VAL A 164 4.99 -1.33 0.85
C VAL A 164 4.91 -0.46 -0.41
N CYS A 165 5.04 0.86 -0.27
CA CYS A 165 4.81 1.80 -1.37
C CYS A 165 6.04 2.03 -2.24
N LYS A 166 7.21 1.49 -1.85
CA LYS A 166 8.51 1.70 -2.54
C LYS A 166 8.86 3.17 -2.75
N GLY A 167 8.30 4.06 -1.94
CA GLY A 167 8.45 5.50 -2.10
C GLY A 167 7.96 6.04 -3.45
N LEU A 168 7.17 5.28 -4.21
CA LEU A 168 6.64 5.67 -5.52
C LEU A 168 5.70 6.88 -5.39
N SER A 169 5.83 7.81 -6.32
CA SER A 169 5.03 9.03 -6.35
C SER A 169 4.45 9.27 -7.75
N LEU A 170 3.35 10.02 -7.83
CA LEU A 170 2.81 10.55 -9.08
C LEU A 170 3.52 11.83 -9.56
N ASN A 171 4.51 12.32 -8.80
CA ASN A 171 5.21 13.57 -9.09
C ASN A 171 6.55 13.35 -9.80
N ASP A 172 7.12 12.15 -9.66
CA ASP A 172 8.44 11.82 -10.19
C ASP A 172 8.57 10.30 -10.43
N SER A 173 9.74 9.88 -10.91
CA SER A 173 10.04 8.47 -11.24
C SER A 173 11.05 7.82 -10.28
N TYR A 174 11.28 8.42 -9.12
CA TYR A 174 12.11 7.81 -8.09
C TYR A 174 11.36 6.74 -7.33
N TRP A 175 12.09 5.70 -6.92
CA TRP A 175 11.60 4.66 -6.06
C TRP A 175 12.72 4.01 -5.26
N VAL A 176 12.35 3.33 -4.18
CA VAL A 176 13.27 2.68 -3.26
C VAL A 176 12.88 1.22 -3.13
N VAL A 177 13.83 0.35 -3.40
CA VAL A 177 13.63 -1.09 -3.36
C VAL A 177 14.71 -1.76 -2.52
N PRO A 178 14.42 -2.89 -1.85
CA PRO A 178 15.44 -3.64 -1.14
C PRO A 178 16.54 -4.12 -2.10
N GLU A 179 17.75 -4.30 -1.58
CA GLU A 179 18.85 -4.89 -2.33
C GLU A 179 18.46 -6.25 -2.90
N GLY A 180 18.89 -6.55 -4.10
CA GLY A 180 18.52 -7.80 -4.80
C GLY A 180 17.12 -7.80 -5.42
N PHE A 181 16.37 -6.72 -5.32
CA PHE A 181 15.05 -6.62 -5.96
C PHE A 181 15.15 -6.59 -7.48
N GLU A 182 14.58 -7.61 -8.15
CA GLU A 182 14.68 -7.82 -9.60
C GLU A 182 13.55 -7.17 -10.42
N GLY A 183 12.52 -6.61 -9.75
CA GLY A 183 11.39 -5.97 -10.43
C GLY A 183 11.80 -4.71 -11.20
N LYS A 184 11.13 -4.47 -12.33
CA LYS A 184 11.33 -3.28 -13.17
C LYS A 184 10.35 -2.17 -12.82
N PHE A 185 10.75 -0.91 -12.99
CA PHE A 185 9.91 0.26 -12.73
C PHE A 185 8.55 0.21 -13.44
N SER A 186 8.52 -0.28 -14.68
CA SER A 186 7.28 -0.41 -15.46
C SER A 186 6.22 -1.30 -14.80
N GLN A 187 6.63 -2.26 -13.96
CA GLN A 187 5.72 -3.18 -13.27
C GLN A 187 5.07 -2.57 -12.01
N TYR A 188 5.64 -1.49 -11.48
CA TYR A 188 5.25 -0.92 -10.18
C TYR A 188 4.84 0.54 -10.24
N ASN A 189 5.26 1.29 -11.28
CA ASN A 189 4.98 2.72 -11.36
C ASN A 189 3.49 3.04 -11.26
N LEU A 190 3.18 4.23 -10.75
CA LEU A 190 1.81 4.69 -10.52
C LEU A 190 1.15 5.30 -11.78
N TYR A 191 1.83 5.32 -12.93
CA TYR A 191 1.30 5.89 -14.17
C TYR A 191 0.63 4.86 -15.06
N GLU A 192 1.08 3.62 -15.00
CA GLU A 192 0.68 2.53 -15.89
C GLU A 192 -0.06 1.41 -15.17
N ASN A 193 0.10 1.34 -13.83
CA ASN A 193 -0.49 0.31 -13.02
C ASN A 193 -1.75 0.78 -12.29
N ARG A 194 -2.74 -0.10 -12.14
CA ARG A 194 -3.99 0.20 -11.45
C ARG A 194 -3.76 0.40 -9.95
N PHE A 195 -4.53 1.29 -9.36
CA PHE A 195 -4.52 1.57 -7.92
C PHE A 195 -5.45 0.64 -7.15
N SER A 196 -5.19 0.50 -5.84
CA SER A 196 -6.11 -0.18 -4.93
C SER A 196 -7.40 0.65 -4.77
N GLU A 197 -8.51 0.14 -5.28
CA GLU A 197 -9.82 0.78 -5.10
C GLU A 197 -10.27 0.81 -3.65
N ILE A 198 -9.87 -0.16 -2.87
CA ILE A 198 -10.19 -0.23 -1.44
C ILE A 198 -9.42 0.81 -0.65
N LEU A 199 -8.12 0.95 -0.87
CA LEU A 199 -7.37 2.05 -0.25
C LEU A 199 -7.92 3.41 -0.65
N ALA A 200 -8.32 3.58 -1.91
CA ALA A 200 -8.96 4.81 -2.37
C ALA A 200 -10.30 5.06 -1.66
N LEU A 201 -11.11 4.03 -1.44
CA LEU A 201 -12.36 4.14 -0.70
C LEU A 201 -12.12 4.53 0.76
N VAL A 202 -11.21 3.83 1.46
CA VAL A 202 -10.83 4.13 2.85
C VAL A 202 -10.29 5.56 2.94
N ALA A 203 -9.42 5.97 2.02
CA ALA A 203 -8.80 7.29 1.99
C ALA A 203 -9.80 8.44 1.78
N TYR A 204 -10.93 8.17 1.17
CA TYR A 204 -11.97 9.18 0.91
C TYR A 204 -13.07 9.18 1.97
N THR A 205 -13.48 8.03 2.48
CA THR A 205 -14.65 7.88 3.34
C THR A 205 -14.30 7.62 4.81
N GLY A 206 -13.08 7.15 5.11
CA GLY A 206 -12.72 6.59 6.42
C GLY A 206 -13.42 5.28 6.74
N ALA A 207 -14.20 4.73 5.82
CA ALA A 207 -14.86 3.44 6.03
C ALA A 207 -13.80 2.34 6.03
N GLY A 208 -13.60 1.68 7.17
CA GLY A 208 -12.62 0.62 7.33
C GLY A 208 -12.84 -0.50 6.33
N GLY A 209 -11.85 -0.76 5.50
CA GLY A 209 -11.79 -1.93 4.64
C GLY A 209 -11.29 -3.16 5.39
N SER A 210 -11.63 -4.34 4.94
CA SER A 210 -10.91 -5.55 5.34
C SER A 210 -9.45 -5.42 4.89
N ARG A 211 -8.53 -5.92 5.70
CA ARG A 211 -7.10 -5.94 5.37
C ARG A 211 -6.91 -6.64 4.04
N GLN A 212 -6.42 -5.92 3.07
CA GLN A 212 -6.17 -6.46 1.73
C GLN A 212 -4.69 -6.53 1.38
N ALA A 213 -4.41 -7.37 0.38
CA ALA A 213 -3.09 -7.61 -0.15
C ALA A 213 -2.38 -6.31 -0.59
N PHE A 214 -1.08 -6.32 -0.39
CA PHE A 214 -0.16 -5.22 -0.63
C PHE A 214 -0.11 -4.85 -2.11
N THR A 215 -0.76 -3.76 -2.47
CA THR A 215 -0.56 -3.13 -3.77
C THR A 215 0.01 -1.73 -3.57
N THR A 216 0.94 -1.34 -4.43
CA THR A 216 1.39 0.03 -4.49
C THR A 216 0.20 0.94 -4.77
N SER A 217 0.06 2.01 -3.99
CA SER A 217 -1.06 2.95 -4.15
C SER A 217 -0.58 4.36 -3.87
N PRO A 218 -0.99 5.35 -4.67
CA PRO A 218 -0.64 6.75 -4.43
C PRO A 218 -1.20 7.29 -3.12
N GLU A 219 -2.14 6.57 -2.48
CA GLU A 219 -2.69 6.95 -1.18
C GLU A 219 -1.65 6.98 -0.08
N LEU A 220 -0.61 6.17 -0.18
CA LEU A 220 0.47 6.06 0.79
C LEU A 220 1.54 7.15 0.67
N THR A 221 1.51 7.91 -0.43
CA THR A 221 2.52 8.95 -0.74
C THR A 221 1.89 10.31 -1.05
N THR A 222 0.57 10.44 -0.93
CA THR A 222 -0.13 11.68 -1.25
C THR A 222 -0.20 12.62 -0.07
N GLY A 223 0.40 13.80 -0.22
CA GLY A 223 0.40 14.87 0.77
C GLY A 223 -0.94 15.59 0.96
N GLY A 224 -1.02 16.43 2.01
CA GLY A 224 -2.15 17.30 2.34
C GLY A 224 -3.18 16.65 3.26
N MET A 225 -3.95 17.47 4.00
CA MET A 225 -4.77 17.05 5.14
C MET A 225 -6.17 16.54 4.79
N LEU A 226 -6.81 17.06 3.72
CA LEU A 226 -8.21 16.75 3.41
C LEU A 226 -8.42 15.32 2.91
N PRO A 227 -9.62 14.74 3.11
CA PRO A 227 -10.00 13.48 2.49
C PRO A 227 -9.81 13.54 0.97
N LYS A 228 -9.16 12.54 0.42
CA LYS A 228 -8.92 12.49 -1.02
C LYS A 228 -8.66 11.05 -1.44
N ALA A 229 -8.96 10.77 -2.72
CA ALA A 229 -8.66 9.48 -3.32
C ALA A 229 -8.23 9.65 -4.78
N TRP A 230 -7.28 8.83 -5.16
CA TRP A 230 -6.86 8.70 -6.54
C TRP A 230 -7.67 7.63 -7.27
N ARG A 231 -8.01 7.90 -8.51
CA ARG A 231 -8.71 6.97 -9.39
C ARG A 231 -7.97 6.84 -10.71
N TYR A 232 -7.75 5.62 -11.12
CA TYR A 232 -7.29 5.30 -12.45
C TYR A 232 -8.51 4.96 -13.31
N VAL A 233 -8.77 5.77 -14.33
CA VAL A 233 -9.86 5.55 -15.28
C VAL A 233 -9.27 5.02 -16.56
N GLU A 234 -9.61 3.79 -16.92
CA GLU A 234 -9.07 3.11 -18.08
C GLU A 234 -9.34 3.92 -19.36
N HIS A 235 -8.30 4.07 -20.18
CA HIS A 235 -8.29 4.86 -21.43
C HIS A 235 -8.53 6.38 -21.28
N ASP A 236 -8.70 6.89 -20.07
CA ASP A 236 -8.96 8.31 -19.83
C ASP A 236 -7.87 9.00 -18.99
N GLY A 237 -7.44 8.43 -17.87
CA GLY A 237 -6.34 8.97 -17.09
C GLY A 237 -6.44 8.78 -15.58
N ILE A 238 -5.62 9.56 -14.87
CA ILE A 238 -5.52 9.53 -13.42
C ILE A 238 -6.15 10.79 -12.84
N TYR A 239 -7.07 10.62 -11.91
CA TYR A 239 -7.85 11.69 -11.29
C TYR A 239 -7.71 11.71 -9.79
N LEU A 240 -7.61 12.92 -9.21
CA LEU A 240 -7.65 13.14 -7.77
C LEU A 240 -9.02 13.68 -7.36
N TYR A 241 -9.75 12.90 -6.58
CA TYR A 241 -10.98 13.33 -5.92
C TYR A 241 -10.64 13.92 -4.55
N LYS A 242 -11.12 15.11 -4.24
CA LYS A 242 -10.92 15.76 -2.94
C LYS A 242 -12.28 15.98 -2.28
N GLY A 243 -12.39 15.62 -1.00
CA GLY A 243 -13.49 16.03 -0.14
C GLY A 243 -13.28 17.49 0.26
N GLY A 244 -14.34 18.32 0.18
CA GLY A 244 -14.32 19.68 0.70
C GLY A 244 -14.98 19.73 2.07
N THR A 245 -14.43 20.51 3.00
CA THR A 245 -15.19 21.06 4.11
C THR A 245 -15.81 22.36 3.63
N THR A 246 -17.08 22.35 3.24
CA THR A 246 -17.84 23.61 3.22
C THR A 246 -18.04 24.00 4.68
N GLY A 247 -17.46 25.13 5.09
CA GLY A 247 -17.64 25.71 6.42
C GLY A 247 -19.05 26.25 6.63
N ALA A 248 -20.05 25.39 6.54
CA ALA A 248 -21.41 25.67 6.92
C ALA A 248 -21.88 24.52 7.80
N SER A 249 -22.03 24.83 9.07
CA SER A 249 -22.79 24.08 10.05
C SER A 249 -24.18 23.77 9.52
N ASN A 250 -24.37 22.58 8.96
CA ASN A 250 -25.68 21.92 9.01
C ASN A 250 -25.50 20.43 8.71
N ALA A 251 -25.98 19.64 9.63
CA ALA A 251 -26.02 18.20 9.56
C ALA A 251 -26.70 17.75 8.25
N GLY A 252 -26.01 16.93 7.47
CA GLY A 252 -26.63 16.06 6.48
C GLY A 252 -26.23 16.20 5.01
N SER A 253 -25.47 17.19 4.58
CA SER A 253 -25.05 17.29 3.18
C SER A 253 -23.53 17.41 3.05
N ARG A 254 -22.84 16.32 2.83
CA ARG A 254 -21.45 16.33 2.34
C ARG A 254 -21.50 16.66 0.85
N THR A 255 -21.49 17.93 0.51
CA THR A 255 -21.28 18.35 -0.88
C THR A 255 -19.82 18.08 -1.22
N ALA A 256 -19.55 17.00 -1.92
CA ALA A 256 -18.24 16.71 -2.46
C ALA A 256 -17.95 17.74 -3.55
N SER A 257 -17.08 18.71 -3.27
CA SER A 257 -16.45 19.49 -4.34
C SER A 257 -15.43 18.59 -5.03
N ILE A 258 -15.82 17.99 -6.14
CA ILE A 258 -14.94 17.17 -6.96
C ILE A 258 -14.01 18.11 -7.70
N MET A 259 -12.78 18.25 -7.22
CA MET A 259 -11.73 18.91 -7.97
C MET A 259 -10.98 17.85 -8.77
N LEU A 260 -11.32 17.69 -10.02
CA LEU A 260 -10.66 16.79 -10.96
C LEU A 260 -9.33 17.41 -11.38
N ARG A 261 -8.21 16.79 -11.01
CA ARG A 261 -6.91 17.10 -11.59
C ARG A 261 -6.49 15.91 -12.44
N ARG A 262 -6.51 16.09 -13.75
CA ARG A 262 -5.91 15.13 -14.69
C ARG A 262 -4.40 15.30 -14.64
N LEU A 263 -3.68 14.23 -14.27
CA LEU A 263 -2.24 14.19 -14.43
C LEU A 263 -1.90 13.76 -15.85
N ARG A 264 -1.08 14.55 -16.53
CA ARG A 264 -0.41 14.08 -17.77
C ARG A 264 0.82 13.28 -17.36
N LYS A 265 1.14 12.23 -18.13
CA LYS A 265 2.43 11.54 -17.96
C LYS A 265 3.53 12.58 -17.94
N PRO A 266 4.52 12.49 -17.02
CA PRO A 266 5.70 13.34 -17.13
C PRO A 266 6.32 13.09 -18.52
N CYS A 267 6.69 14.15 -19.21
CA CYS A 267 7.47 14.02 -20.44
C CYS A 267 8.81 13.36 -20.09
N VAL A 268 9.12 12.29 -20.80
CA VAL A 268 10.42 11.61 -20.77
C VAL A 268 11.47 12.55 -21.35
#